data_7dd5d6ce4282ad4c87fb4ea2fc6204ab
#
_entry.id   7dd5d6ce4282ad4c87fb4ea2fc6204ab
#
_cell.length_a   1.000
_cell.length_b   1.000
_cell.length_c   1.000
_cell.angle_alpha   90.00
_cell.angle_beta   90.00
_cell.angle_gamma   90.00
#
_symmetry.space_group_name_H-M   'P 1'
#
loop_
_entity.id
_entity.type
_entity.pdbx_description
1 polymer ?
#
loop_
_entity_poly.entity_id
_entity_poly.type
_entity_poly.pdbx_seq_one_letter_code
_entity_poly.pdbx_strand_id
1 'polypeptide(L)'
;SKYSDTQHRRSKTCSGCGASTYDYADHSYSYGSWVSDSETQHKRTKTCSACGDSGYEYADHVDADNDGKCDDCGATVSLTVTWDAGANGGLIDGKATYSETVQPNSKPTIPASLPVKKGHSFKGWYTAKTGGKLYNTVTSITASTTFYAQFEANKYVVIWDLGTGQSETTEQTYGEKLLLPKDPERKNAEFLGWFTEATGGTQVTANDTFTETADKTYYAHWEITEVFSVTVPVTLPLVVDESGEVHTGSAEIINASTGTVVVSSVSISTKNGWQLVPYTTDMAHEKVDAKLLGFKINDAQTNKTGDTEIFSLTSPWEIAENSRLPLSYDAVVSAVSKAVTEQEVLSIVFVLEWGGE
;
A
#
# COMPACT_ATOMS: atom_id res chain seq x y z
N SER A 1 53.81 38.63 52.41
CA SER A 1 53.42 37.23 52.21
C SER A 1 51.98 37.16 51.70
N LYS A 2 51.62 36.09 50.94
CA LYS A 2 50.23 35.78 50.53
C LYS A 2 49.39 35.57 51.79
N TYR A 3 48.22 36.15 51.88
CA TYR A 3 47.23 35.94 52.93
C TYR A 3 46.02 35.14 52.45
N SER A 4 45.51 35.52 51.26
CA SER A 4 44.47 34.83 50.58
C SER A 4 44.70 34.87 49.04
N ASP A 5 43.82 34.31 48.26
CA ASP A 5 43.92 34.36 46.79
C ASP A 5 43.70 35.77 46.23
N THR A 6 43.14 36.68 47.03
CA THR A 6 42.88 38.07 46.62
C THR A 6 43.77 39.10 47.33
N GLN A 7 44.35 38.73 48.50
CA GLN A 7 45.06 39.68 49.35
C GLN A 7 46.41 39.17 49.85
N HIS A 8 47.33 40.09 50.00
CA HIS A 8 48.57 39.84 50.75
C HIS A 8 48.59 40.65 52.04
N ARG A 9 49.46 40.25 53.03
CA ARG A 9 49.65 40.99 54.26
C ARG A 9 51.08 41.36 54.46
N ARG A 10 51.29 42.49 55.11
CA ARG A 10 52.59 42.97 55.59
C ARG A 10 52.54 43.14 57.09
N SER A 11 53.47 42.52 57.77
CA SER A 11 53.59 42.73 59.21
C SER A 11 54.17 44.12 59.49
N LYS A 12 53.60 44.80 60.46
CA LYS A 12 54.15 46.03 61.07
C LYS A 12 54.44 45.73 62.53
N THR A 13 55.64 46.10 63.01
CA THR A 13 56.00 45.95 64.41
C THR A 13 56.30 47.37 65.00
N CYS A 14 55.65 47.73 66.10
CA CYS A 14 55.86 48.96 66.77
C CYS A 14 57.26 48.94 67.39
N SER A 15 58.11 49.89 67.03
CA SER A 15 59.49 50.00 67.51
C SER A 15 59.61 50.36 69.03
N GLY A 16 58.54 50.90 69.61
CA GLY A 16 58.54 51.31 71.00
C GLY A 16 57.98 50.29 72.00
N CYS A 17 57.02 49.42 71.57
CA CYS A 17 56.34 48.47 72.43
C CYS A 17 56.40 47.02 71.95
N GLY A 18 56.97 46.74 70.76
CA GLY A 18 57.08 45.41 70.16
C GLY A 18 55.80 44.77 69.67
N ALA A 19 54.63 45.49 69.75
CA ALA A 19 53.36 44.97 69.25
C ALA A 19 53.39 44.84 67.76
N SER A 20 52.85 43.72 67.22
CA SER A 20 52.73 43.46 65.77
C SER A 20 51.32 43.54 65.31
N THR A 21 51.09 44.15 64.14
CA THR A 21 49.81 44.16 63.41
C THR A 21 50.09 43.87 61.95
N TYR A 22 48.99 43.71 61.16
CA TYR A 22 49.07 43.45 59.72
C TYR A 22 48.29 44.51 58.92
N ASP A 23 48.91 44.96 57.85
CA ASP A 23 48.23 45.68 56.80
C ASP A 23 47.87 44.67 55.71
N TYR A 24 46.68 44.81 55.15
CA TYR A 24 46.19 44.00 54.08
C TYR A 24 46.00 44.85 52.80
N ALA A 25 46.37 44.34 51.67
CA ALA A 25 46.16 44.95 50.40
C ALA A 25 45.85 43.91 49.34
N ASP A 26 45.09 44.29 48.35
CA ASP A 26 44.79 43.37 47.21
C ASP A 26 46.07 43.11 46.42
N HIS A 27 46.09 41.93 45.74
CA HIS A 27 47.20 41.58 44.90
C HIS A 27 47.24 42.52 43.67
N SER A 28 48.39 43.11 43.42
CA SER A 28 48.68 43.82 42.18
C SER A 28 49.60 42.98 41.33
N TYR A 29 49.08 42.42 40.28
CA TYR A 29 49.83 41.49 39.41
C TYR A 29 50.53 42.21 38.28
N SER A 30 51.75 41.83 38.03
CA SER A 30 52.43 41.99 36.75
C SER A 30 52.22 40.76 35.89
N TYR A 31 52.11 40.92 34.60
CA TYR A 31 51.78 39.86 33.68
C TYR A 31 52.94 39.65 32.69
N GLY A 32 53.20 38.38 32.41
CA GLY A 32 54.06 37.97 31.28
C GLY A 32 53.37 38.03 29.95
N SER A 33 54.08 37.73 28.91
CA SER A 33 53.48 37.57 27.57
C SER A 33 52.55 36.40 27.52
N TRP A 34 51.53 36.45 26.67
CA TRP A 34 50.67 35.33 26.38
C TRP A 34 51.42 34.24 25.62
N VAL A 35 51.19 33.01 25.96
CA VAL A 35 51.70 31.81 25.27
C VAL A 35 50.55 30.83 25.02
N SER A 36 50.58 30.12 23.94
CA SER A 36 49.57 29.09 23.66
C SER A 36 49.56 28.00 24.74
N ASP A 37 48.39 27.62 25.22
CA ASP A 37 48.20 26.56 26.21
C ASP A 37 47.45 25.34 25.64
N SER A 38 46.47 25.59 24.83
CA SER A 38 45.67 24.58 24.14
C SER A 38 45.28 25.06 22.72
N GLU A 39 44.52 24.25 21.99
CA GLU A 39 43.97 24.66 20.67
C GLU A 39 43.02 25.85 20.75
N THR A 40 42.40 26.09 21.90
CA THR A 40 41.38 27.13 22.08
C THR A 40 41.80 28.22 23.05
N GLN A 41 42.81 28.02 23.87
CA GLN A 41 43.19 28.96 24.91
C GLN A 41 44.67 29.24 24.95
N HIS A 42 45.00 30.47 25.34
CA HIS A 42 46.34 30.92 25.71
C HIS A 42 46.39 31.23 27.20
N LYS A 43 47.61 31.25 27.78
CA LYS A 43 47.86 31.62 29.16
C LYS A 43 49.00 32.60 29.25
N ARG A 44 49.01 33.40 30.32
CA ARG A 44 50.15 34.20 30.72
C ARG A 44 50.44 34.03 32.22
N THR A 45 51.66 34.20 32.55
CA THR A 45 52.03 34.28 33.99
C THR A 45 51.51 35.53 34.60
N LYS A 46 51.08 35.49 35.85
CA LYS A 46 50.82 36.66 36.69
C LYS A 46 51.61 36.52 37.98
N THR A 47 52.23 37.59 38.42
CA THR A 47 53.05 37.58 39.65
C THR A 47 52.79 38.87 40.45
N CYS A 48 52.42 38.73 41.72
CA CYS A 48 52.26 39.85 42.60
C CYS A 48 53.66 40.35 43.08
N SER A 49 53.97 41.58 42.68
CA SER A 49 55.30 42.22 43.06
C SER A 49 55.48 42.37 44.52
N ALA A 50 54.41 42.47 45.33
CA ALA A 50 54.47 42.72 46.74
C ALA A 50 54.68 41.48 47.60
N CYS A 51 54.20 40.30 47.18
CA CYS A 51 54.26 39.06 47.99
C CYS A 51 54.81 37.86 47.19
N GLY A 52 55.09 37.95 45.91
CA GLY A 52 55.59 36.87 45.07
C GLY A 52 54.54 35.81 44.71
N ASP A 53 53.26 36.04 45.05
CA ASP A 53 52.19 35.11 44.61
C ASP A 53 52.15 35.05 43.11
N SER A 54 52.13 33.84 42.53
CA SER A 54 52.21 33.62 41.12
C SER A 54 51.24 32.56 40.65
N GLY A 55 50.76 32.68 39.43
CA GLY A 55 49.83 31.77 38.80
C GLY A 55 49.73 32.06 37.31
N TYR A 56 48.69 31.53 36.75
CA TYR A 56 48.35 31.76 35.32
C TYR A 56 47.01 32.45 35.19
N GLU A 57 46.90 33.28 34.19
CA GLU A 57 45.64 33.76 33.66
C GLU A 57 45.42 33.09 32.34
N TYR A 58 44.17 32.67 32.07
CA TYR A 58 43.76 32.00 30.85
C TYR A 58 42.74 32.84 30.12
N ALA A 59 42.83 32.88 28.79
CA ALA A 59 41.85 33.47 27.92
C ALA A 59 41.73 32.66 26.62
N ASP A 60 40.59 32.79 25.95
CA ASP A 60 40.40 32.15 24.63
C ASP A 60 41.24 32.87 23.58
N HIS A 61 41.66 32.13 22.54
CA HIS A 61 42.34 32.73 21.42
C HIS A 61 41.44 33.73 20.69
N VAL A 62 41.94 34.92 20.41
CA VAL A 62 41.27 35.97 19.64
C VAL A 62 42.09 36.21 18.36
N ASP A 63 41.43 36.19 17.24
CA ASP A 63 41.96 36.50 15.92
C ASP A 63 41.07 37.63 15.34
N ALA A 64 41.30 38.85 15.74
CA ALA A 64 40.44 39.98 15.40
C ALA A 64 40.69 40.49 13.96
N ASP A 65 41.89 40.31 13.45
CA ASP A 65 42.25 40.69 12.07
C ASP A 65 42.02 39.58 11.06
N ASN A 66 41.64 38.36 11.56
CA ASN A 66 41.31 37.17 10.75
C ASN A 66 42.49 36.72 9.86
N ASP A 67 43.70 36.79 10.35
CA ASP A 67 44.91 36.28 9.67
C ASP A 67 45.17 34.81 9.92
N GLY A 68 44.35 34.15 10.74
CA GLY A 68 44.49 32.74 11.14
C GLY A 68 45.41 32.50 12.32
N LYS A 69 45.79 33.60 13.04
CA LYS A 69 46.63 33.52 14.24
C LYS A 69 45.97 34.30 15.38
N CYS A 70 46.31 33.87 16.58
CA CYS A 70 45.91 34.61 17.78
C CYS A 70 46.71 35.92 17.86
N ASP A 71 46.04 37.05 17.96
CA ASP A 71 46.66 38.39 18.08
C ASP A 71 47.59 38.48 19.29
N ASP A 72 47.30 37.79 20.37
CA ASP A 72 48.04 37.88 21.62
C ASP A 72 49.24 36.89 21.70
N CYS A 73 49.12 35.66 21.19
CA CYS A 73 50.15 34.65 21.37
C CYS A 73 50.72 34.09 20.03
N GLY A 74 50.16 34.46 18.88
CA GLY A 74 50.59 34.04 17.55
C GLY A 74 50.31 32.57 17.24
N ALA A 75 49.54 31.85 18.06
CA ALA A 75 49.13 30.48 17.76
C ALA A 75 48.19 30.40 16.59
N THR A 76 48.30 29.40 15.76
CA THR A 76 47.34 29.20 14.64
C THR A 76 45.95 28.95 15.21
N VAL A 77 45.01 29.76 14.80
CA VAL A 77 43.59 29.61 15.11
C VAL A 77 42.95 28.78 14.00
N SER A 78 42.29 27.68 14.37
CA SER A 78 41.57 26.81 13.41
C SER A 78 40.09 26.67 13.81
N LEU A 79 39.23 26.61 12.82
CA LEU A 79 37.80 26.45 12.99
C LEU A 79 37.40 25.02 12.60
N THR A 80 36.49 24.44 13.35
CA THR A 80 35.90 23.14 13.00
C THR A 80 34.60 23.35 12.23
N VAL A 81 34.53 22.72 11.05
CA VAL A 81 33.29 22.62 10.28
C VAL A 81 32.78 21.20 10.42
N THR A 82 31.54 21.07 10.87
CA THR A 82 30.86 19.77 11.00
C THR A 82 29.72 19.67 9.99
N TRP A 83 29.72 18.64 9.18
CA TRP A 83 28.66 18.29 8.25
C TRP A 83 27.82 17.20 8.90
N ASP A 84 26.66 17.55 9.44
CA ASP A 84 25.79 16.67 10.22
C ASP A 84 24.62 16.18 9.36
N ALA A 85 24.72 14.91 8.93
CA ALA A 85 23.63 14.21 8.25
C ALA A 85 22.70 13.50 9.25
N GLY A 86 23.25 13.09 10.41
CA GLY A 86 22.57 12.28 11.41
C GLY A 86 21.44 13.02 12.12
N ALA A 87 21.57 14.34 12.29
CA ALA A 87 20.55 15.16 12.92
C ALA A 87 19.15 15.03 12.27
N ASN A 88 19.10 14.69 10.98
CA ASN A 88 17.89 14.45 10.20
C ASN A 88 17.78 12.99 9.72
N GLY A 89 18.50 12.07 10.36
CA GLY A 89 18.43 10.63 10.12
C GLY A 89 19.12 10.17 8.83
N GLY A 90 20.05 10.96 8.28
CA GLY A 90 20.89 10.57 7.15
C GLY A 90 22.26 10.07 7.60
N LEU A 91 23.01 9.52 6.66
CA LEU A 91 24.40 9.08 6.87
C LEU A 91 25.25 9.54 5.68
N ILE A 92 26.50 9.93 5.95
CA ILE A 92 27.53 10.21 4.99
C ILE A 92 28.64 9.17 5.15
N ASP A 93 28.91 8.36 4.14
CA ASP A 93 29.85 7.22 4.21
C ASP A 93 29.61 6.33 5.45
N GLY A 94 28.33 6.10 5.81
CA GLY A 94 27.95 5.29 6.95
C GLY A 94 28.05 5.98 8.32
N LYS A 95 28.44 7.25 8.38
CA LYS A 95 28.58 8.03 9.62
C LYS A 95 27.54 9.15 9.71
N ALA A 96 27.17 9.51 10.93
CA ALA A 96 26.21 10.59 11.17
C ALA A 96 26.81 11.97 10.82
N THR A 97 28.12 12.15 11.02
CA THR A 97 28.83 13.42 10.84
C THR A 97 30.15 13.22 10.11
N TYR A 98 30.56 14.24 9.39
CA TYR A 98 31.90 14.43 8.87
C TYR A 98 32.40 15.80 9.35
N SER A 99 33.68 15.90 9.80
CA SER A 99 34.25 17.15 10.25
C SER A 99 35.60 17.41 9.57
N GLU A 100 35.85 18.68 9.31
CA GLU A 100 37.13 19.19 8.81
C GLU A 100 37.61 20.39 9.60
N THR A 101 38.91 20.62 9.63
CA THR A 101 39.51 21.80 10.23
C THR A 101 39.90 22.78 9.14
N VAL A 102 39.49 24.03 9.28
CA VAL A 102 39.71 25.09 8.29
C VAL A 102 40.23 26.37 8.96
N GLN A 103 40.84 27.25 8.20
CA GLN A 103 41.28 28.57 8.69
C GLN A 103 40.09 29.55 8.74
N PRO A 104 40.10 30.54 9.62
CA PRO A 104 39.18 31.67 9.56
C PRO A 104 39.09 32.28 8.17
N ASN A 105 37.94 32.82 7.80
CA ASN A 105 37.63 33.37 6.46
C ASN A 105 37.78 32.39 5.28
N SER A 106 38.05 31.13 5.54
CA SER A 106 38.08 30.11 4.47
C SER A 106 36.66 29.69 4.05
N LYS A 107 36.59 29.05 2.91
CA LYS A 107 35.35 28.47 2.37
C LYS A 107 35.41 26.97 2.54
N PRO A 108 34.63 26.38 3.47
CA PRO A 108 34.62 24.94 3.66
C PRO A 108 34.28 24.17 2.38
N THR A 109 34.90 23.03 2.20
CA THR A 109 34.64 22.15 1.06
C THR A 109 33.49 21.21 1.37
N ILE A 110 32.43 21.22 0.55
CA ILE A 110 31.34 20.25 0.68
C ILE A 110 31.95 18.84 0.54
N PRO A 111 31.58 17.89 1.42
CA PRO A 111 32.03 16.50 1.34
C PRO A 111 31.75 15.91 -0.05
N ALA A 112 32.71 15.16 -0.60
CA ALA A 112 32.59 14.56 -1.93
C ALA A 112 31.46 13.52 -1.98
N SER A 113 31.22 12.81 -0.89
CA SER A 113 30.11 11.88 -0.75
C SER A 113 28.85 12.62 -0.33
N LEU A 114 27.75 12.42 -1.05
CA LEU A 114 26.44 12.95 -0.64
C LEU A 114 25.83 12.09 0.48
N PRO A 115 25.20 12.71 1.46
CA PRO A 115 24.50 11.97 2.50
C PRO A 115 23.29 11.23 1.95
N VAL A 116 23.01 10.05 2.49
CA VAL A 116 21.91 9.18 2.10
C VAL A 116 20.93 9.00 3.26
N LYS A 117 19.64 8.98 2.93
CA LYS A 117 18.56 8.64 3.85
C LYS A 117 17.53 7.81 3.09
N LYS A 118 17.17 6.61 3.62
CA LYS A 118 16.23 5.70 2.96
C LYS A 118 14.92 6.44 2.60
N GLY A 119 14.48 6.30 1.37
CA GLY A 119 13.23 6.88 0.88
C GLY A 119 13.22 8.40 0.76
N HIS A 120 14.39 9.06 0.79
CA HIS A 120 14.48 10.52 0.71
C HIS A 120 15.57 10.97 -0.25
N SER A 121 15.38 12.11 -0.86
CA SER A 121 16.36 12.83 -1.67
C SER A 121 17.06 13.91 -0.84
N PHE A 122 18.38 14.03 -1.00
CA PHE A 122 19.17 15.07 -0.35
C PHE A 122 18.88 16.43 -0.99
N LYS A 123 18.51 17.44 -0.18
CA LYS A 123 18.22 18.80 -0.64
C LYS A 123 19.42 19.73 -0.60
N GLY A 124 20.36 19.47 0.29
CA GLY A 124 21.53 20.32 0.51
C GLY A 124 21.93 20.41 1.97
N TRP A 125 23.01 21.13 2.20
CA TRP A 125 23.51 21.48 3.51
C TRP A 125 22.97 22.83 3.95
N TYR A 126 22.45 22.91 5.17
CA TYR A 126 21.78 24.12 5.68
C TYR A 126 22.37 24.53 7.03
N THR A 127 22.22 25.81 7.38
CA THR A 127 22.69 26.38 8.66
C THR A 127 21.85 25.97 9.87
N ALA A 128 20.75 25.24 9.67
CA ALA A 128 19.88 24.71 10.72
C ALA A 128 19.28 23.37 10.32
N LYS A 129 18.87 22.55 11.32
CA LYS A 129 18.22 21.24 11.09
C LYS A 129 16.95 21.37 10.23
N THR A 130 16.17 22.40 10.49
CA THR A 130 14.94 22.72 9.73
C THR A 130 14.98 24.19 9.35
N GLY A 131 14.61 24.49 8.12
CA GLY A 131 14.77 25.83 7.58
C GLY A 131 16.25 26.23 7.46
N GLY A 132 16.59 27.43 7.88
CA GLY A 132 17.95 27.96 7.75
C GLY A 132 18.29 28.36 6.31
N LYS A 133 19.55 28.74 6.08
CA LYS A 133 20.05 29.11 4.77
C LYS A 133 20.81 27.94 4.15
N LEU A 134 20.57 27.68 2.88
CA LEU A 134 21.36 26.75 2.09
C LEU A 134 22.82 27.22 2.04
N TYR A 135 23.75 26.34 2.41
CA TYR A 135 25.16 26.60 2.25
C TYR A 135 25.54 26.56 0.76
N ASN A 136 26.28 27.55 0.35
CA ASN A 136 26.92 27.59 -0.97
C ASN A 136 28.44 27.72 -0.78
N THR A 137 29.21 27.25 -1.76
CA THR A 137 30.68 27.22 -1.71
C THR A 137 31.37 28.59 -1.74
N VAL A 138 30.61 29.68 -1.78
CA VAL A 138 31.15 31.04 -1.79
C VAL A 138 31.14 31.74 -0.41
N THR A 139 30.44 31.13 0.56
CA THR A 139 30.35 31.70 1.93
C THR A 139 31.58 31.32 2.75
N SER A 140 32.33 32.32 3.19
CA SER A 140 33.40 32.16 4.15
C SER A 140 32.85 32.04 5.57
N ILE A 141 33.56 31.31 6.44
CA ILE A 141 33.20 31.17 7.85
C ILE A 141 34.19 31.86 8.75
N THR A 142 33.69 32.44 9.83
CA THR A 142 34.49 33.18 10.83
C THR A 142 34.45 32.52 12.21
N ALA A 143 33.66 31.44 12.37
CA ALA A 143 33.53 30.66 13.60
C ALA A 143 33.28 29.19 13.28
N SER A 144 33.63 28.31 14.22
CA SER A 144 33.27 26.88 14.12
C SER A 144 31.77 26.71 13.90
N THR A 145 31.39 25.91 12.91
CA THR A 145 30.03 25.88 12.38
C THR A 145 29.61 24.44 12.08
N THR A 146 28.32 24.18 12.28
CA THR A 146 27.68 22.92 11.84
C THR A 146 26.69 23.20 10.73
N PHE A 147 26.84 22.47 9.62
CA PHE A 147 25.87 22.41 8.54
C PHE A 147 25.09 21.10 8.62
N TYR A 148 23.78 21.19 8.43
CA TYR A 148 22.85 20.08 8.57
C TYR A 148 22.34 19.65 7.20
N ALA A 149 22.43 18.34 6.92
CA ALA A 149 21.77 17.78 5.73
C ALA A 149 20.25 17.89 5.88
N GLN A 150 19.59 18.44 4.88
CA GLN A 150 18.13 18.38 4.80
C GLN A 150 17.72 17.45 3.66
N PHE A 151 16.60 16.76 3.86
CA PHE A 151 16.08 15.75 2.97
C PHE A 151 14.60 16.02 2.67
N GLU A 152 14.17 15.54 1.52
CA GLU A 152 12.78 15.52 1.10
C GLU A 152 12.34 14.07 0.87
N ALA A 153 11.18 13.69 1.41
CA ALA A 153 10.65 12.35 1.19
C ALA A 153 10.32 12.14 -0.30
N ASN A 154 10.76 11.02 -0.84
CA ASN A 154 10.49 10.68 -2.23
C ASN A 154 9.04 10.27 -2.41
N LYS A 155 8.54 10.47 -3.62
CA LYS A 155 7.23 10.04 -4.05
C LYS A 155 7.36 8.88 -5.04
N TYR A 156 6.43 7.95 -4.96
CA TYR A 156 6.38 6.74 -5.77
C TYR A 156 4.97 6.53 -6.28
N VAL A 157 4.84 5.85 -7.40
CA VAL A 157 3.55 5.45 -7.93
C VAL A 157 3.11 4.15 -7.27
N VAL A 158 1.89 4.13 -6.77
CA VAL A 158 1.22 2.90 -6.35
C VAL A 158 0.17 2.54 -7.39
N ILE A 159 0.23 1.32 -7.87
CA ILE A 159 -0.68 0.72 -8.83
C ILE A 159 -1.65 -0.16 -8.04
N TRP A 160 -2.94 0.06 -8.22
CA TRP A 160 -4.03 -0.70 -7.63
C TRP A 160 -4.65 -1.59 -8.71
N ASP A 161 -4.26 -2.86 -8.75
CA ASP A 161 -4.76 -3.84 -9.71
C ASP A 161 -6.13 -4.34 -9.28
N LEU A 162 -7.16 -4.10 -10.10
CA LEU A 162 -8.54 -4.47 -9.81
C LEU A 162 -8.84 -5.96 -10.01
N GLY A 163 -7.89 -6.75 -10.52
CA GLY A 163 -8.10 -8.16 -10.85
C GLY A 163 -9.06 -8.39 -12.04
N THR A 164 -9.29 -7.34 -12.85
CA THR A 164 -10.18 -7.35 -14.03
C THR A 164 -9.42 -6.99 -15.31
N GLY A 165 -8.08 -6.91 -15.25
CA GLY A 165 -7.25 -6.33 -16.32
C GLY A 165 -7.22 -4.80 -16.32
N GLN A 166 -7.86 -4.16 -15.34
CA GLN A 166 -7.84 -2.71 -15.12
C GLN A 166 -7.06 -2.38 -13.86
N SER A 167 -6.53 -1.17 -13.77
CA SER A 167 -5.83 -0.67 -12.60
C SER A 167 -6.04 0.83 -12.43
N GLU A 168 -5.88 1.30 -11.19
CA GLU A 168 -5.83 2.72 -10.81
C GLU A 168 -4.44 3.05 -10.28
N THR A 169 -4.09 4.32 -10.21
CA THR A 169 -2.80 4.75 -9.68
C THR A 169 -2.96 5.91 -8.71
N THR A 170 -2.13 5.90 -7.65
CA THR A 170 -2.00 7.02 -6.71
C THR A 170 -0.53 7.36 -6.52
N GLU A 171 -0.23 8.62 -6.16
CA GLU A 171 1.10 9.02 -5.74
C GLU A 171 1.21 8.89 -4.22
N GLN A 172 2.24 8.24 -3.73
CA GLN A 172 2.50 8.01 -2.31
C GLN A 172 3.81 8.62 -1.88
N THR A 173 3.81 9.32 -0.75
CA THR A 173 5.03 9.87 -0.14
C THR A 173 5.62 8.84 0.82
N TYR A 174 6.91 8.60 0.74
CA TYR A 174 7.61 7.72 1.68
C TYR A 174 7.43 8.19 3.13
N GLY A 175 7.07 7.26 4.01
CA GLY A 175 6.88 7.51 5.44
C GLY A 175 5.50 8.06 5.82
N GLU A 176 4.64 8.36 4.87
CA GLU A 176 3.25 8.77 5.12
C GLU A 176 2.28 7.57 5.16
N LYS A 177 1.07 7.81 5.62
CA LYS A 177 0.00 6.81 5.62
C LYS A 177 -0.39 6.47 4.18
N LEU A 178 -0.73 5.20 3.97
CA LEU A 178 -1.12 4.70 2.66
C LEU A 178 -2.44 5.34 2.20
N LEU A 179 -2.43 5.95 1.02
CA LEU A 179 -3.61 6.56 0.41
C LEU A 179 -4.30 5.53 -0.47
N LEU A 180 -5.36 4.91 0.07
CA LEU A 180 -6.17 3.94 -0.67
C LEU A 180 -7.08 4.65 -1.67
N PRO A 181 -7.35 4.05 -2.84
CA PRO A 181 -8.43 4.51 -3.74
C PRO A 181 -9.80 4.19 -3.13
N LYS A 182 -10.86 4.66 -3.77
CA LYS A 182 -12.23 4.21 -3.44
C LYS A 182 -12.31 2.69 -3.66
N ASP A 183 -13.10 2.01 -2.81
CA ASP A 183 -13.37 0.59 -2.98
C ASP A 183 -13.99 0.34 -4.37
N PRO A 184 -13.38 -0.56 -5.16
CA PRO A 184 -13.87 -0.86 -6.49
C PRO A 184 -15.15 -1.71 -6.42
N GLU A 185 -15.92 -1.67 -7.51
CA GLU A 185 -17.14 -2.46 -7.66
C GLU A 185 -16.93 -3.50 -8.77
N ARG A 186 -17.37 -4.75 -8.52
CA ARG A 186 -17.36 -5.84 -9.49
C ARG A 186 -18.68 -6.59 -9.41
N LYS A 187 -19.30 -6.84 -10.56
CA LYS A 187 -20.53 -7.62 -10.65
C LYS A 187 -20.32 -9.03 -10.06
N ASN A 188 -21.28 -9.49 -9.27
CA ASN A 188 -21.27 -10.82 -8.65
C ASN A 188 -20.05 -11.11 -7.78
N ALA A 189 -19.47 -10.08 -7.20
CA ALA A 189 -18.32 -10.23 -6.32
C ALA A 189 -18.35 -9.18 -5.20
N GLU A 190 -17.95 -9.58 -4.00
CA GLU A 190 -17.73 -8.70 -2.85
C GLU A 190 -16.25 -8.34 -2.74
N PHE A 191 -15.94 -7.06 -2.57
CA PHE A 191 -14.58 -6.59 -2.39
C PHE A 191 -14.09 -6.92 -0.98
N LEU A 192 -13.00 -7.70 -0.88
CA LEU A 192 -12.42 -8.11 0.40
C LEU A 192 -11.33 -7.16 0.90
N GLY A 193 -10.83 -6.28 0.04
CA GLY A 193 -9.75 -5.34 0.37
C GLY A 193 -8.57 -5.40 -0.59
N TRP A 194 -7.57 -4.58 -0.30
CA TRP A 194 -6.31 -4.51 -1.04
C TRP A 194 -5.24 -5.36 -0.38
N PHE A 195 -4.46 -6.10 -1.17
CA PHE A 195 -3.46 -7.07 -0.68
C PHE A 195 -2.10 -6.88 -1.38
N THR A 196 -1.03 -7.35 -0.74
CA THR A 196 0.35 -7.25 -1.25
C THR A 196 0.64 -8.16 -2.44
N GLU A 197 -0.19 -9.18 -2.68
CA GLU A 197 -0.03 -10.20 -3.73
C GLU A 197 -1.37 -10.45 -4.42
N ALA A 198 -1.36 -10.90 -5.67
CA ALA A 198 -2.57 -11.22 -6.44
C ALA A 198 -3.37 -12.39 -5.84
N THR A 199 -2.69 -13.32 -5.17
CA THR A 199 -3.29 -14.45 -4.43
C THR A 199 -2.60 -14.59 -3.09
N GLY A 200 -3.36 -14.63 -1.99
CA GLY A 200 -2.81 -14.60 -0.64
C GLY A 200 -2.23 -13.22 -0.30
N GLY A 201 -1.04 -13.20 0.30
CA GLY A 201 -0.41 -11.95 0.74
C GLY A 201 -1.04 -11.38 2.02
N THR A 202 -0.69 -10.13 2.33
CA THR A 202 -1.18 -9.41 3.51
C THR A 202 -2.10 -8.28 3.07
N GLN A 203 -3.25 -8.15 3.75
CA GLN A 203 -4.15 -7.03 3.53
C GLN A 203 -3.48 -5.72 3.95
N VAL A 204 -3.63 -4.68 3.14
CA VAL A 204 -3.15 -3.32 3.43
C VAL A 204 -4.33 -2.39 3.70
N THR A 205 -4.11 -1.43 4.59
CA THR A 205 -5.13 -0.51 5.08
C THR A 205 -4.61 0.94 5.06
N ALA A 206 -5.49 1.91 5.21
CA ALA A 206 -5.11 3.31 5.37
C ALA A 206 -4.30 3.60 6.65
N ASN A 207 -4.20 2.63 7.58
CA ASN A 207 -3.37 2.76 8.78
C ASN A 207 -1.91 2.34 8.55
N ASP A 208 -1.62 1.67 7.45
CA ASP A 208 -0.27 1.26 7.12
C ASP A 208 0.56 2.45 6.66
N THR A 209 1.85 2.40 6.90
CA THR A 209 2.80 3.42 6.46
C THR A 209 3.50 2.95 5.20
N PHE A 210 3.52 3.79 4.17
CA PHE A 210 4.21 3.48 2.92
C PHE A 210 5.74 3.58 3.10
N THR A 211 6.43 2.45 3.03
CA THR A 211 7.90 2.34 3.26
C THR A 211 8.66 1.74 2.09
N GLU A 212 8.00 1.61 0.93
CA GLU A 212 8.63 1.15 -0.30
C GLU A 212 9.53 2.24 -0.89
N THR A 213 10.59 1.83 -1.55
CA THR A 213 11.58 2.73 -2.19
C THR A 213 11.57 2.63 -3.72
N ALA A 214 10.50 2.04 -4.26
CA ALA A 214 10.18 1.94 -5.68
C ALA A 214 8.65 1.93 -5.83
N ASP A 215 8.18 2.02 -7.07
CA ASP A 215 6.77 1.85 -7.38
C ASP A 215 6.27 0.47 -6.91
N LYS A 216 5.02 0.40 -6.45
CA LYS A 216 4.45 -0.80 -5.82
C LYS A 216 3.08 -1.09 -6.39
N THR A 217 2.77 -2.38 -6.63
CA THR A 217 1.42 -2.83 -6.96
C THR A 217 0.78 -3.49 -5.76
N TYR A 218 -0.49 -3.14 -5.52
CA TYR A 218 -1.41 -3.84 -4.63
C TYR A 218 -2.58 -4.37 -5.43
N TYR A 219 -3.21 -5.45 -4.95
CA TYR A 219 -4.18 -6.25 -5.68
C TYR A 219 -5.50 -6.29 -4.95
N ALA A 220 -6.60 -6.04 -5.68
CA ALA A 220 -7.94 -6.25 -5.17
C ALA A 220 -8.23 -7.74 -5.01
N HIS A 221 -8.70 -8.15 -3.83
CA HIS A 221 -9.25 -9.49 -3.63
C HIS A 221 -10.77 -9.45 -3.62
N TRP A 222 -11.36 -10.53 -4.14
CA TRP A 222 -12.80 -10.63 -4.36
C TRP A 222 -13.33 -11.96 -3.84
N GLU A 223 -14.48 -11.93 -3.20
CA GLU A 223 -15.31 -13.11 -2.97
C GLU A 223 -16.39 -13.16 -4.06
N ILE A 224 -16.40 -14.22 -4.87
CA ILE A 224 -17.36 -14.37 -5.96
C ILE A 224 -18.69 -14.86 -5.38
N THR A 225 -19.78 -14.15 -5.67
CA THR A 225 -21.13 -14.43 -5.22
C THR A 225 -21.97 -14.91 -6.40
N GLU A 226 -21.86 -16.21 -6.77
CA GLU A 226 -22.66 -16.80 -7.85
C GLU A 226 -23.98 -17.38 -7.30
N VAL A 227 -25.08 -17.11 -8.01
CA VAL A 227 -26.41 -17.63 -7.66
C VAL A 227 -26.94 -18.42 -8.86
N PHE A 228 -27.19 -19.73 -8.67
CA PHE A 228 -27.91 -20.57 -9.64
C PHE A 228 -29.39 -20.58 -9.27
N SER A 229 -30.23 -19.97 -10.08
CA SER A 229 -31.68 -19.85 -9.83
C SER A 229 -32.43 -20.00 -11.16
N VAL A 230 -33.07 -21.16 -11.35
CA VAL A 230 -33.81 -21.47 -12.58
C VAL A 230 -35.20 -21.96 -12.21
N THR A 231 -36.21 -21.42 -12.87
CA THR A 231 -37.60 -21.89 -12.79
C THR A 231 -37.94 -22.68 -14.02
N VAL A 232 -38.42 -23.91 -13.84
CA VAL A 232 -38.94 -24.77 -14.93
C VAL A 232 -40.44 -24.94 -14.79
N PRO A 233 -41.18 -25.15 -15.87
CA PRO A 233 -42.63 -25.39 -15.82
C PRO A 233 -42.88 -26.75 -15.10
N VAL A 234 -43.88 -26.80 -14.25
CA VAL A 234 -44.30 -28.02 -13.56
C VAL A 234 -45.13 -28.92 -14.51
N THR A 235 -45.86 -28.33 -15.44
CA THR A 235 -46.71 -29.05 -16.41
C THR A 235 -46.57 -28.45 -17.81
N LEU A 236 -46.69 -29.30 -18.81
CA LEU A 236 -46.82 -28.93 -20.24
C LEU A 236 -48.19 -29.45 -20.70
N PRO A 237 -49.26 -28.61 -20.66
CA PRO A 237 -50.60 -29.09 -20.98
C PRO A 237 -50.75 -29.41 -22.48
N LEU A 238 -51.36 -30.56 -22.76
CA LEU A 238 -51.75 -31.01 -24.10
C LEU A 238 -53.25 -31.22 -24.13
N VAL A 239 -53.93 -30.71 -25.14
CA VAL A 239 -55.35 -31.02 -25.40
C VAL A 239 -55.45 -31.55 -26.82
N VAL A 240 -56.05 -32.74 -26.95
CA VAL A 240 -56.35 -33.35 -28.26
C VAL A 240 -57.85 -33.19 -28.47
N ASP A 241 -58.22 -32.54 -29.58
CA ASP A 241 -59.61 -32.33 -29.92
C ASP A 241 -60.25 -33.57 -30.63
N GLU A 242 -61.52 -33.48 -30.92
CA GLU A 242 -62.29 -34.59 -31.60
C GLU A 242 -61.75 -34.89 -33.02
N SER A 243 -61.07 -34.00 -33.66
CA SER A 243 -60.39 -34.22 -34.95
C SER A 243 -59.04 -34.91 -34.85
N GLY A 244 -58.48 -35.03 -33.62
CA GLY A 244 -57.13 -35.53 -33.35
C GLY A 244 -56.06 -34.45 -33.41
N GLU A 245 -56.44 -33.15 -33.57
CA GLU A 245 -55.49 -32.05 -33.52
C GLU A 245 -55.01 -31.78 -32.09
N VAL A 246 -53.72 -31.59 -31.94
CA VAL A 246 -53.07 -31.33 -30.64
C VAL A 246 -52.93 -29.80 -30.41
N HIS A 247 -53.47 -29.36 -29.31
CA HIS A 247 -53.35 -27.97 -28.86
C HIS A 247 -52.48 -27.92 -27.62
N THR A 248 -51.48 -27.03 -27.63
CA THR A 248 -50.50 -26.85 -26.58
C THR A 248 -50.62 -25.51 -25.88
N GLY A 249 -50.24 -25.45 -24.61
CA GLY A 249 -50.16 -24.22 -23.85
C GLY A 249 -48.80 -23.51 -24.03
N SER A 250 -48.67 -22.34 -23.43
CA SER A 250 -47.40 -21.64 -23.34
C SER A 250 -46.62 -22.14 -22.12
N ALA A 251 -45.34 -22.38 -22.29
CA ALA A 251 -44.41 -22.73 -21.19
C ALA A 251 -43.03 -22.09 -21.43
N GLU A 252 -42.32 -21.86 -20.41
CA GLU A 252 -40.97 -21.24 -20.48
C GLU A 252 -40.10 -21.72 -19.35
N ILE A 253 -38.77 -21.74 -19.55
CA ILE A 253 -37.75 -21.85 -18.53
C ILE A 253 -37.24 -20.45 -18.24
N ILE A 254 -37.16 -20.05 -16.97
CA ILE A 254 -36.71 -18.71 -16.56
C ILE A 254 -35.38 -18.86 -15.86
N ASN A 255 -34.36 -18.18 -16.37
CA ASN A 255 -33.07 -18.07 -15.74
C ASN A 255 -32.98 -16.76 -14.93
N ALA A 256 -32.97 -16.85 -13.61
CA ALA A 256 -32.68 -15.77 -12.65
C ALA A 256 -31.30 -15.89 -12.01
N SER A 257 -30.43 -16.69 -12.63
CA SER A 257 -29.05 -16.88 -12.18
C SER A 257 -28.17 -15.68 -12.54
N THR A 258 -27.01 -15.59 -11.92
CA THR A 258 -26.01 -14.53 -12.14
C THR A 258 -25.17 -14.73 -13.42
N GLY A 259 -25.49 -15.71 -14.24
CA GLY A 259 -24.83 -16.02 -15.52
C GLY A 259 -25.71 -16.83 -16.46
N THR A 260 -25.17 -17.17 -17.62
CA THR A 260 -25.83 -18.04 -18.58
C THR A 260 -26.03 -19.44 -18.04
N VAL A 261 -27.23 -20.02 -18.23
CA VAL A 261 -27.56 -21.40 -17.94
C VAL A 261 -27.84 -22.12 -19.22
N VAL A 262 -27.51 -23.39 -19.31
CA VAL A 262 -27.82 -24.25 -20.45
C VAL A 262 -28.68 -25.43 -20.04
N VAL A 263 -29.62 -25.81 -20.88
CA VAL A 263 -30.26 -27.13 -20.87
C VAL A 263 -29.34 -28.05 -21.65
N SER A 264 -28.58 -28.90 -20.95
CA SER A 264 -27.62 -29.80 -21.59
C SER A 264 -28.24 -31.11 -22.03
N SER A 265 -29.37 -31.51 -21.43
CA SER A 265 -30.09 -32.72 -21.78
C SER A 265 -31.58 -32.61 -21.42
N VAL A 266 -32.39 -33.28 -22.17
CA VAL A 266 -33.82 -33.49 -21.89
C VAL A 266 -34.11 -34.98 -21.96
N SER A 267 -34.74 -35.53 -20.92
CA SER A 267 -35.20 -36.91 -20.92
C SER A 267 -36.71 -36.96 -20.69
N ILE A 268 -37.35 -37.95 -21.32
CA ILE A 268 -38.77 -38.18 -21.16
C ILE A 268 -39.05 -39.60 -20.75
N SER A 269 -40.11 -39.82 -20.01
CA SER A 269 -40.63 -41.13 -19.68
C SER A 269 -42.15 -41.12 -19.67
N THR A 270 -42.76 -42.20 -20.21
CA THR A 270 -44.21 -42.32 -20.23
C THR A 270 -44.78 -42.70 -18.87
N LYS A 271 -46.08 -42.38 -18.73
CA LYS A 271 -46.88 -42.70 -17.54
C LYS A 271 -48.19 -43.36 -17.93
N ASN A 272 -48.86 -44.00 -16.98
CA ASN A 272 -50.22 -44.53 -17.09
C ASN A 272 -50.43 -45.46 -18.30
N GLY A 273 -49.40 -46.23 -18.68
CA GLY A 273 -49.47 -47.25 -19.73
C GLY A 273 -49.35 -46.70 -21.15
N TRP A 274 -48.96 -45.44 -21.30
CA TRP A 274 -48.58 -44.88 -22.61
C TRP A 274 -47.21 -45.40 -23.03
N GLN A 275 -46.94 -45.41 -24.34
CA GLN A 275 -45.63 -45.77 -24.91
C GLN A 275 -45.15 -44.69 -25.88
N LEU A 276 -43.87 -44.37 -25.88
CA LEU A 276 -43.26 -43.52 -26.87
C LEU A 276 -43.20 -44.20 -28.22
N VAL A 277 -43.40 -43.41 -29.25
CA VAL A 277 -43.13 -43.76 -30.66
C VAL A 277 -42.40 -42.59 -31.32
N PRO A 278 -41.74 -42.78 -32.48
CA PRO A 278 -41.19 -41.63 -33.23
C PRO A 278 -42.28 -40.58 -33.50
N TYR A 279 -41.93 -39.31 -33.32
CA TYR A 279 -42.88 -38.18 -33.57
C TYR A 279 -43.44 -38.19 -34.97
N THR A 280 -42.73 -38.77 -35.94
CA THR A 280 -43.17 -38.94 -37.35
C THR A 280 -44.12 -40.12 -37.60
N THR A 281 -44.55 -40.82 -36.53
CA THR A 281 -45.44 -41.98 -36.67
C THR A 281 -46.83 -41.55 -37.18
N ASP A 282 -47.32 -42.20 -38.20
CA ASP A 282 -48.67 -41.96 -38.70
C ASP A 282 -49.71 -42.64 -37.77
N MET A 283 -50.35 -41.88 -36.95
CA MET A 283 -51.31 -42.34 -35.92
C MET A 283 -52.65 -42.79 -36.52
N ALA A 284 -52.96 -42.46 -37.80
CA ALA A 284 -54.18 -42.86 -38.42
C ALA A 284 -54.31 -44.39 -38.66
N HIS A 285 -53.20 -45.07 -38.69
CA HIS A 285 -53.12 -46.54 -38.87
C HIS A 285 -52.97 -47.31 -37.55
N GLU A 286 -52.84 -46.60 -36.43
CA GLU A 286 -52.69 -47.24 -35.15
C GLU A 286 -54.04 -47.66 -34.53
N LYS A 287 -53.99 -48.67 -33.65
CA LYS A 287 -55.23 -49.16 -33.00
C LYS A 287 -55.75 -48.11 -32.02
N VAL A 288 -57.10 -47.96 -32.01
CA VAL A 288 -57.76 -47.14 -30.96
C VAL A 288 -57.42 -47.73 -29.59
N ASP A 289 -57.15 -46.84 -28.62
CA ASP A 289 -56.70 -47.18 -27.26
C ASP A 289 -55.30 -47.83 -27.17
N ALA A 290 -54.47 -47.74 -28.22
CA ALA A 290 -53.09 -48.21 -28.19
C ALA A 290 -52.17 -47.45 -27.22
N LYS A 291 -52.57 -46.23 -26.80
CA LYS A 291 -51.84 -45.34 -25.90
C LYS A 291 -50.43 -45.04 -26.41
N LEU A 292 -50.31 -44.71 -27.67
CA LEU A 292 -49.04 -44.31 -28.31
C LEU A 292 -48.93 -42.78 -28.34
N LEU A 293 -47.73 -42.30 -28.02
CA LEU A 293 -47.41 -40.88 -28.01
C LEU A 293 -46.06 -40.57 -28.68
N GLY A 294 -46.05 -39.82 -29.73
CA GLY A 294 -44.84 -39.17 -30.22
C GLY A 294 -44.80 -37.71 -29.72
N PHE A 295 -43.63 -37.26 -29.24
CA PHE A 295 -43.50 -35.94 -28.60
C PHE A 295 -42.34 -35.17 -29.23
N LYS A 296 -42.53 -33.88 -29.34
CA LYS A 296 -41.52 -32.90 -29.79
C LYS A 296 -41.48 -31.75 -28.83
N ILE A 297 -40.27 -31.24 -28.52
CA ILE A 297 -40.06 -30.01 -27.74
C ILE A 297 -38.86 -29.27 -28.32
N ASN A 298 -39.05 -28.00 -28.70
CA ASN A 298 -38.08 -27.20 -29.44
C ASN A 298 -37.56 -27.97 -30.67
N ASP A 299 -36.23 -28.20 -30.75
CA ASP A 299 -35.57 -28.95 -31.83
C ASP A 299 -35.44 -30.46 -31.56
N ALA A 300 -35.85 -30.91 -30.37
CA ALA A 300 -35.75 -32.30 -29.96
C ALA A 300 -37.08 -33.05 -30.13
N GLN A 301 -37.03 -34.29 -30.56
CA GLN A 301 -38.21 -35.11 -30.73
C GLN A 301 -37.96 -36.59 -30.43
N THR A 302 -39.03 -37.35 -30.17
CA THR A 302 -38.95 -38.82 -30.02
C THR A 302 -38.60 -39.49 -31.33
N ASN A 303 -37.69 -40.44 -31.28
CA ASN A 303 -37.20 -41.21 -32.43
C ASN A 303 -37.24 -42.73 -32.18
N LYS A 304 -37.64 -43.16 -31.00
CA LYS A 304 -37.66 -44.58 -30.61
C LYS A 304 -38.99 -44.97 -30.01
N THR A 305 -39.30 -46.25 -30.08
CA THR A 305 -40.42 -46.87 -29.38
C THR A 305 -39.95 -47.39 -28.04
N GLY A 306 -40.69 -47.12 -26.97
CA GLY A 306 -40.36 -47.53 -25.59
C GLY A 306 -40.99 -46.67 -24.54
N ASP A 307 -40.57 -46.85 -23.30
CA ASP A 307 -41.11 -46.11 -22.16
C ASP A 307 -40.27 -44.89 -21.77
N THR A 308 -39.04 -44.77 -22.30
CA THR A 308 -38.09 -43.68 -21.97
C THR A 308 -37.25 -43.31 -23.18
N GLU A 309 -36.93 -42.05 -23.32
CA GLU A 309 -35.91 -41.56 -24.26
C GLU A 309 -35.14 -40.36 -23.70
N ILE A 310 -33.85 -40.30 -24.00
CA ILE A 310 -33.02 -39.11 -23.76
C ILE A 310 -32.80 -38.47 -25.12
N PHE A 311 -33.17 -37.20 -25.23
CA PHE A 311 -33.02 -36.46 -26.49
C PHE A 311 -31.56 -36.06 -26.71
N SER A 312 -31.06 -36.36 -27.89
CA SER A 312 -29.81 -35.83 -28.39
C SER A 312 -30.06 -34.39 -28.89
N LEU A 313 -29.76 -33.38 -28.07
CA LEU A 313 -29.82 -32.02 -28.48
C LEU A 313 -28.75 -31.72 -29.53
N THR A 314 -29.09 -30.99 -30.58
CA THR A 314 -28.12 -30.61 -31.61
C THR A 314 -27.07 -29.64 -31.04
N SER A 315 -27.52 -28.77 -30.13
CA SER A 315 -26.70 -27.93 -29.25
C SER A 315 -27.42 -27.74 -27.91
N PRO A 316 -26.72 -27.51 -26.79
CA PRO A 316 -27.38 -27.11 -25.55
C PRO A 316 -28.27 -25.86 -25.77
N TRP A 317 -29.41 -25.81 -25.08
CA TRP A 317 -30.27 -24.63 -25.15
C TRP A 317 -29.77 -23.58 -24.17
N GLU A 318 -29.20 -22.50 -24.66
CA GLU A 318 -28.66 -21.42 -23.88
C GLU A 318 -29.75 -20.45 -23.41
N ILE A 319 -29.68 -20.06 -22.13
CA ILE A 319 -30.57 -19.10 -21.50
C ILE A 319 -29.70 -18.03 -20.86
N ALA A 320 -29.58 -16.88 -21.47
CA ALA A 320 -28.78 -15.78 -20.93
C ALA A 320 -29.26 -15.37 -19.52
N GLU A 321 -28.38 -14.72 -18.77
CA GLU A 321 -28.71 -14.16 -17.48
C GLU A 321 -29.99 -13.32 -17.51
N ASN A 322 -30.87 -13.50 -16.54
CA ASN A 322 -32.16 -12.80 -16.40
C ASN A 322 -33.07 -12.90 -17.63
N SER A 323 -32.94 -13.99 -18.37
CA SER A 323 -33.69 -14.25 -19.62
C SER A 323 -34.63 -15.45 -19.51
N ARG A 324 -35.41 -15.68 -20.57
CA ARG A 324 -36.41 -16.74 -20.66
C ARG A 324 -36.20 -17.53 -21.93
N LEU A 325 -36.42 -18.85 -21.85
CA LEU A 325 -36.48 -19.75 -22.99
C LEU A 325 -37.92 -20.22 -23.15
N PRO A 326 -38.64 -19.73 -24.17
CA PRO A 326 -39.95 -20.30 -24.51
C PRO A 326 -39.81 -21.76 -24.94
N LEU A 327 -40.70 -22.62 -24.46
CA LEU A 327 -40.78 -24.01 -24.86
C LEU A 327 -41.89 -24.19 -25.89
N SER A 328 -41.52 -24.48 -27.14
CA SER A 328 -42.45 -24.88 -28.20
C SER A 328 -42.53 -26.42 -28.16
N TYR A 329 -43.68 -26.97 -27.91
CA TYR A 329 -43.87 -28.41 -27.85
C TYR A 329 -45.13 -28.84 -28.61
N ASP A 330 -45.14 -30.10 -29.03
CA ASP A 330 -46.21 -30.71 -29.81
C ASP A 330 -46.20 -32.24 -29.60
N ALA A 331 -47.31 -32.91 -29.95
CA ALA A 331 -47.42 -34.35 -29.84
C ALA A 331 -48.25 -34.93 -31.00
N VAL A 332 -48.00 -36.20 -31.30
CA VAL A 332 -48.90 -37.04 -32.08
C VAL A 332 -49.37 -38.19 -31.18
N VAL A 333 -50.67 -38.44 -31.16
CA VAL A 333 -51.27 -39.42 -30.24
C VAL A 333 -52.17 -40.40 -30.96
N SER A 334 -52.23 -41.68 -30.54
CA SER A 334 -53.17 -42.61 -31.03
C SER A 334 -54.61 -42.32 -30.56
N ALA A 335 -55.62 -42.63 -31.39
CA ALA A 335 -57.03 -42.43 -31.05
C ALA A 335 -57.40 -43.17 -29.74
N VAL A 336 -58.25 -42.54 -28.94
CA VAL A 336 -58.82 -43.11 -27.71
C VAL A 336 -60.33 -43.23 -27.81
N SER A 337 -60.91 -44.32 -27.34
CA SER A 337 -62.34 -44.56 -27.39
C SER A 337 -63.17 -43.78 -26.37
N LYS A 338 -62.50 -43.22 -25.33
CA LYS A 338 -63.07 -42.39 -24.27
C LYS A 338 -62.22 -41.18 -24.02
N ALA A 339 -62.84 -40.08 -23.74
CA ALA A 339 -62.11 -38.85 -23.34
C ALA A 339 -61.22 -39.12 -22.14
N VAL A 340 -59.95 -38.71 -22.21
CA VAL A 340 -58.98 -38.73 -21.15
C VAL A 340 -58.78 -37.29 -20.69
N THR A 341 -59.16 -37.02 -19.44
CA THR A 341 -59.06 -35.67 -18.85
C THR A 341 -58.03 -35.69 -17.70
N GLU A 342 -57.18 -34.64 -17.66
CA GLU A 342 -56.20 -34.37 -16.60
C GLU A 342 -55.36 -35.59 -16.23
N GLN A 343 -54.90 -36.36 -17.22
CA GLN A 343 -54.03 -37.49 -17.03
C GLN A 343 -52.59 -37.13 -17.36
N GLU A 344 -51.65 -37.47 -16.43
CA GLU A 344 -50.23 -37.42 -16.73
C GLU A 344 -49.88 -38.52 -17.72
N VAL A 345 -49.45 -38.19 -18.91
CA VAL A 345 -49.10 -39.14 -19.99
C VAL A 345 -47.59 -39.34 -20.14
N LEU A 346 -46.81 -38.33 -19.76
CA LEU A 346 -45.36 -38.37 -19.73
C LEU A 346 -44.77 -37.46 -18.67
N SER A 347 -43.55 -37.73 -18.26
CA SER A 347 -42.69 -36.91 -17.41
C SER A 347 -41.50 -36.46 -18.20
N ILE A 348 -41.13 -35.19 -18.03
CA ILE A 348 -40.00 -34.54 -18.71
C ILE A 348 -39.00 -34.09 -17.63
N VAL A 349 -37.72 -34.37 -17.83
CA VAL A 349 -36.64 -33.94 -16.98
C VAL A 349 -35.66 -33.09 -17.81
N PHE A 350 -35.42 -31.87 -17.38
CA PHE A 350 -34.39 -31.00 -17.93
C PHE A 350 -33.14 -31.07 -17.05
N VAL A 351 -31.99 -31.30 -17.65
CA VAL A 351 -30.69 -31.18 -16.97
C VAL A 351 -30.17 -29.76 -17.25
N LEU A 352 -29.98 -29.01 -16.19
CA LEU A 352 -29.58 -27.61 -16.21
C LEU A 352 -28.20 -27.46 -15.59
N GLU A 353 -27.34 -26.72 -16.22
CA GLU A 353 -25.98 -26.45 -15.74
C GLU A 353 -25.53 -25.06 -16.16
N TRP A 354 -24.42 -24.58 -15.57
CA TRP A 354 -23.82 -23.31 -16.01
C TRP A 354 -23.40 -23.42 -17.47
N GLY A 355 -23.75 -22.42 -18.27
CA GLY A 355 -23.16 -22.23 -19.59
C GLY A 355 -21.67 -21.93 -19.45
N GLY A 356 -20.83 -22.68 -20.18
CA GLY A 356 -19.39 -22.40 -20.18
C GLY A 356 -19.08 -21.00 -20.70
N GLU A 357 -18.05 -20.37 -20.11
CA GLU A 357 -17.43 -19.16 -20.67
C GLU A 357 -16.76 -19.47 -22.02
#